data_9642e0cdf9f87d31277df471541c9c7f
#
_entry.id   9642e0cdf9f87d31277df471541c9c7f
#
_cell.length_a   1.000
_cell.length_b   1.000
_cell.length_c   1.000
_cell.angle_alpha   90.00
_cell.angle_beta   90.00
_cell.angle_gamma   90.00
#
_symmetry.space_group_name_H-M   'P 1'
#
loop_
_entity.id
_entity.type
_entity.pdbx_description
1 polymer ?
#
loop_
_entity_poly.entity_id
_entity_poly.type
_entity_poly.pdbx_seq_one_letter_code
_entity_poly.pdbx_strand_id
1 'polypeptide(L)'
;MQQFELTHEFLSQLEELIDAGNKTEVSKQIAGLHPADIAEILEELNNERAQFVFLSLDNEKAGDVLAEIDEEERVHFIESFPAETIARRFIDNMDSDDAADLVASMPNEQQHEVLSHMEDLEQAGDIVDLLHYDEDTAGGLMAKELVMVNENWTVLTCLREVSRQAENLDEIYNIYVVDDDNKLKGRLSLKKIITAPTSAKISNLYYPDIISVKTDEPAESVALIMQKYDLVAIPVIDQVGRLVGRITIDDVVDFIREEADKDYQMMSGISQDVESSDSIWAQTKARLPWLIIALFGGMVSAWMISRYEAEIALFPVTAMFIPVITAMGGNVGIQSSAIVVKGLASNSLSLKHGFQNIVKEIGGALINATICSSIIFLLTLCFGMQTLAMPITVTLSLFVVILFASIFGTAFPLLLNRMKIDPALATGPFITLTNDIIGLNIYLITGRLILTGLG
;
A
#
# COMPACT_ATOMS: atom_id res chain seq x y z
N MET A 1 11.22 -19.76 -19.01
CA MET A 1 11.08 -18.60 -19.93
C MET A 1 12.39 -17.83 -19.94
N GLN A 2 12.86 -17.32 -21.08
CA GLN A 2 13.89 -16.28 -21.09
C GLN A 2 13.20 -14.99 -20.65
N GLN A 3 13.81 -14.28 -19.71
CA GLN A 3 13.31 -12.96 -19.27
C GLN A 3 13.30 -12.05 -20.50
N PHE A 4 12.15 -11.48 -20.81
CA PHE A 4 12.01 -10.50 -21.88
C PHE A 4 12.62 -9.18 -21.39
N GLU A 5 13.40 -8.52 -22.23
CA GLU A 5 13.89 -7.17 -22.00
C GLU A 5 13.32 -6.26 -23.08
N LEU A 6 12.54 -5.28 -22.69
CA LEU A 6 12.01 -4.28 -23.60
C LEU A 6 13.13 -3.39 -24.10
N THR A 7 13.50 -3.58 -25.39
CA THR A 7 14.57 -2.83 -26.02
C THR A 7 14.00 -1.77 -26.99
N HIS A 8 14.69 -0.66 -27.11
CA HIS A 8 14.36 0.37 -28.12
C HIS A 8 14.24 -0.17 -29.55
N GLU A 9 15.01 -1.21 -29.87
CA GLU A 9 14.96 -1.85 -31.20
C GLU A 9 13.66 -2.61 -31.39
N PHE A 10 13.22 -3.35 -30.36
CA PHE A 10 11.93 -4.08 -30.37
C PHE A 10 10.75 -3.11 -30.47
N LEU A 11 10.74 -2.04 -29.66
CA LEU A 11 9.71 -1.00 -29.70
C LEU A 11 9.62 -0.34 -31.09
N SER A 12 10.74 0.07 -31.67
CA SER A 12 10.77 0.69 -33.00
C SER A 12 10.24 -0.24 -34.09
N GLN A 13 10.58 -1.54 -34.04
CA GLN A 13 10.05 -2.53 -34.98
C GLN A 13 8.54 -2.74 -34.83
N LEU A 14 8.07 -2.78 -33.57
CA LEU A 14 6.65 -2.91 -33.28
C LEU A 14 5.87 -1.69 -33.75
N GLU A 15 6.38 -0.46 -33.51
CA GLU A 15 5.80 0.80 -34.01
C GLU A 15 5.69 0.83 -35.56
N GLU A 16 6.71 0.37 -36.28
CA GLU A 16 6.67 0.28 -37.73
C GLU A 16 5.56 -0.66 -38.23
N LEU A 17 5.35 -1.79 -37.55
CA LEU A 17 4.29 -2.74 -37.86
C LEU A 17 2.89 -2.19 -37.56
N ILE A 18 2.76 -1.45 -36.47
CA ILE A 18 1.52 -0.77 -36.05
C ILE A 18 1.16 0.30 -37.09
N ASP A 19 2.13 1.17 -37.43
CA ASP A 19 1.94 2.25 -38.42
C ASP A 19 1.63 1.71 -39.82
N ALA A 20 2.11 0.49 -40.14
CA ALA A 20 1.75 -0.24 -41.36
C ALA A 20 0.36 -0.91 -41.29
N GLY A 21 -0.32 -0.91 -40.13
CA GLY A 21 -1.61 -1.58 -39.91
C GLY A 21 -1.55 -3.10 -39.99
N ASN A 22 -0.38 -3.71 -39.75
CA ASN A 22 -0.15 -5.14 -39.91
C ASN A 22 -0.51 -5.93 -38.64
N LYS A 23 -1.81 -6.01 -38.34
CA LYS A 23 -2.36 -6.69 -37.14
C LYS A 23 -1.84 -8.12 -36.96
N THR A 24 -1.69 -8.88 -38.07
CA THR A 24 -1.26 -10.29 -38.02
C THR A 24 0.18 -10.44 -37.54
N GLU A 25 1.08 -9.54 -37.95
CA GLU A 25 2.49 -9.60 -37.56
C GLU A 25 2.70 -9.06 -36.17
N VAL A 26 1.97 -8.00 -35.76
CA VAL A 26 1.92 -7.50 -34.37
C VAL A 26 1.48 -8.63 -33.43
N SER A 27 0.33 -9.28 -33.70
CA SER A 27 -0.15 -10.42 -32.92
C SER A 27 0.88 -11.54 -32.77
N LYS A 28 1.61 -11.88 -33.83
CA LYS A 28 2.67 -12.91 -33.77
C LYS A 28 3.86 -12.49 -32.89
N GLN A 29 4.25 -11.23 -32.97
CA GLN A 29 5.39 -10.73 -32.16
C GLN A 29 5.11 -10.78 -30.66
N ILE A 30 3.86 -10.49 -30.26
CA ILE A 30 3.47 -10.41 -28.85
C ILE A 30 2.86 -11.72 -28.31
N ALA A 31 2.43 -12.66 -29.18
CA ALA A 31 1.73 -13.89 -28.78
C ALA A 31 2.52 -14.76 -27.79
N GLY A 32 3.85 -14.72 -27.83
CA GLY A 32 4.72 -15.53 -26.96
C GLY A 32 5.20 -14.80 -25.69
N LEU A 33 4.84 -13.53 -25.51
CA LEU A 33 5.21 -12.73 -24.36
C LEU A 33 4.27 -12.99 -23.18
N HIS A 34 4.77 -12.76 -21.96
CA HIS A 34 3.94 -12.77 -20.75
C HIS A 34 2.99 -11.58 -20.75
N PRO A 35 1.79 -11.66 -20.14
CA PRO A 35 0.89 -10.51 -19.99
C PRO A 35 1.57 -9.27 -19.40
N ALA A 36 2.35 -9.41 -18.32
CA ALA A 36 3.11 -8.32 -17.73
C ALA A 36 4.10 -7.65 -18.69
N ASP A 37 4.82 -8.44 -19.54
CA ASP A 37 5.73 -7.88 -20.55
C ASP A 37 4.96 -7.08 -21.62
N ILE A 38 3.71 -7.48 -21.92
CA ILE A 38 2.85 -6.77 -22.88
C ILE A 38 2.30 -5.50 -22.26
N ALA A 39 1.92 -5.51 -20.98
CA ALA A 39 1.50 -4.32 -20.24
C ALA A 39 2.62 -3.26 -20.27
N GLU A 40 3.86 -3.62 -19.95
CA GLU A 40 5.03 -2.73 -20.06
C GLU A 40 5.20 -2.12 -21.47
N ILE A 41 4.94 -2.91 -22.52
CA ILE A 41 4.95 -2.41 -23.91
C ILE A 41 3.83 -1.40 -24.16
N LEU A 42 2.64 -1.62 -23.60
CA LEU A 42 1.50 -0.71 -23.79
C LEU A 42 1.73 0.64 -23.12
N GLU A 43 2.36 0.67 -21.95
CA GLU A 43 2.73 1.88 -21.21
C GLU A 43 3.72 2.77 -21.98
N GLU A 44 4.66 2.17 -22.71
CA GLU A 44 5.63 2.91 -23.54
C GLU A 44 5.05 3.43 -24.86
N LEU A 45 3.85 2.98 -25.26
CA LEU A 45 3.19 3.38 -26.49
C LEU A 45 2.20 4.53 -26.25
N ASN A 46 1.97 5.36 -27.28
CA ASN A 46 0.85 6.30 -27.22
C ASN A 46 -0.51 5.57 -27.31
N ASN A 47 -1.58 6.18 -26.81
CA ASN A 47 -2.91 5.57 -26.70
C ASN A 47 -3.41 4.91 -28.00
N GLU A 48 -3.21 5.51 -29.17
CA GLU A 48 -3.69 4.95 -30.44
C GLU A 48 -2.95 3.66 -30.81
N ARG A 49 -1.62 3.62 -30.59
CA ARG A 49 -0.80 2.44 -30.85
C ARG A 49 -1.03 1.35 -29.80
N ALA A 50 -1.15 1.72 -28.51
CA ALA A 50 -1.48 0.80 -27.44
C ALA A 50 -2.82 0.10 -27.72
N GLN A 51 -3.87 0.82 -28.10
CA GLN A 51 -5.15 0.23 -28.52
C GLN A 51 -5.02 -0.71 -29.69
N PHE A 52 -4.20 -0.39 -30.70
CA PHE A 52 -3.99 -1.26 -31.85
C PHE A 52 -3.32 -2.58 -31.44
N VAL A 53 -2.31 -2.53 -30.57
CA VAL A 53 -1.64 -3.70 -30.01
C VAL A 53 -2.63 -4.54 -29.22
N PHE A 54 -3.34 -3.92 -28.29
CA PHE A 54 -4.31 -4.56 -27.42
C PHE A 54 -5.45 -5.25 -28.20
N LEU A 55 -6.02 -4.57 -29.20
CA LEU A 55 -7.02 -5.15 -30.09
C LEU A 55 -6.45 -6.26 -31.01
N SER A 56 -5.14 -6.45 -31.01
CA SER A 56 -4.48 -7.53 -31.76
C SER A 56 -4.25 -8.79 -30.92
N LEU A 57 -4.49 -8.73 -29.59
CA LEU A 57 -4.50 -9.88 -28.70
C LEU A 57 -5.77 -10.74 -28.92
N ASP A 58 -5.72 -12.02 -28.52
CA ASP A 58 -6.92 -12.80 -28.26
C ASP A 58 -7.62 -12.33 -26.99
N ASN A 59 -8.85 -12.78 -26.76
CA ASN A 59 -9.66 -12.25 -25.67
C ASN A 59 -9.13 -12.65 -24.29
N GLU A 60 -8.69 -13.90 -24.11
CA GLU A 60 -8.14 -14.40 -22.87
C GLU A 60 -6.89 -13.59 -22.47
N LYS A 61 -5.93 -13.49 -23.39
CA LYS A 61 -4.72 -12.72 -23.16
C LYS A 61 -4.96 -11.21 -23.00
N ALA A 62 -6.02 -10.68 -23.60
CA ALA A 62 -6.38 -9.27 -23.41
C ALA A 62 -6.91 -8.99 -22.00
N GLY A 63 -7.64 -9.94 -21.41
CA GLY A 63 -8.04 -9.88 -19.99
C GLY A 63 -6.84 -9.87 -19.07
N ASP A 64 -5.94 -10.86 -19.22
CA ASP A 64 -4.72 -10.96 -18.41
C ASP A 64 -3.83 -9.70 -18.49
N VAL A 65 -3.62 -9.18 -19.71
CA VAL A 65 -2.83 -7.95 -19.92
C VAL A 65 -3.48 -6.74 -19.26
N LEU A 66 -4.82 -6.68 -19.27
CA LEU A 66 -5.53 -5.57 -18.64
C LEU A 66 -5.44 -5.62 -17.10
N ALA A 67 -5.39 -6.82 -16.53
CA ALA A 67 -5.16 -7.01 -15.08
C ALA A 67 -3.76 -6.51 -14.65
N GLU A 68 -2.75 -6.69 -15.50
CA GLU A 68 -1.37 -6.29 -15.25
C GLU A 68 -1.09 -4.77 -15.45
N ILE A 69 -2.01 -4.02 -16.08
CA ILE A 69 -1.88 -2.56 -16.25
C ILE A 69 -2.26 -1.87 -14.94
N ASP A 70 -1.47 -0.86 -14.57
CA ASP A 70 -1.71 -0.05 -13.36
C ASP A 70 -3.14 0.54 -13.37
N GLU A 71 -3.80 0.60 -12.22
CA GLU A 71 -5.24 0.90 -12.10
C GLU A 71 -5.63 2.22 -12.77
N GLU A 72 -4.86 3.29 -12.57
CA GLU A 72 -5.16 4.60 -13.16
C GLU A 72 -5.02 4.60 -14.69
N GLU A 73 -3.99 3.93 -15.22
CA GLU A 73 -3.78 3.81 -16.66
C GLU A 73 -4.82 2.89 -17.28
N ARG A 74 -5.21 1.82 -16.58
CA ARG A 74 -6.24 0.86 -16.99
C ARG A 74 -7.60 1.55 -17.20
N VAL A 75 -8.03 2.37 -16.23
CA VAL A 75 -9.29 3.14 -16.34
C VAL A 75 -9.26 4.05 -17.57
N HIS A 76 -8.17 4.80 -17.73
CA HIS A 76 -8.05 5.73 -18.87
C HIS A 76 -7.99 5.01 -20.23
N PHE A 77 -7.39 3.83 -20.24
CA PHE A 77 -7.28 3.00 -21.42
C PHE A 77 -8.64 2.45 -21.86
N ILE A 78 -9.46 1.96 -20.92
CA ILE A 78 -10.77 1.37 -21.24
C ILE A 78 -11.85 2.42 -21.54
N GLU A 79 -11.74 3.67 -21.06
CA GLU A 79 -12.70 4.75 -21.38
C GLU A 79 -12.95 4.93 -22.88
N SER A 80 -12.00 4.52 -23.71
CA SER A 80 -12.08 4.63 -25.17
C SER A 80 -12.91 3.54 -25.86
N PHE A 81 -13.27 2.47 -25.13
CA PHE A 81 -13.98 1.31 -25.68
C PHE A 81 -15.48 1.36 -25.36
N PRO A 82 -16.35 0.85 -26.27
CA PRO A 82 -17.77 0.65 -25.98
C PRO A 82 -17.98 -0.35 -24.84
N ALA A 83 -19.00 -0.15 -24.00
CA ALA A 83 -19.34 -1.04 -22.89
C ALA A 83 -19.51 -2.52 -23.30
N GLU A 84 -20.08 -2.79 -24.50
CA GLU A 84 -20.18 -4.15 -25.04
C GLU A 84 -18.79 -4.79 -25.30
N THR A 85 -17.81 -4.00 -25.74
CA THR A 85 -16.44 -4.50 -25.96
C THR A 85 -15.74 -4.77 -24.63
N ILE A 86 -15.91 -3.89 -23.66
CA ILE A 86 -15.35 -4.06 -22.31
C ILE A 86 -15.91 -5.34 -21.67
N ALA A 87 -17.23 -5.53 -21.70
CA ALA A 87 -17.87 -6.70 -21.12
C ALA A 87 -17.38 -8.01 -21.77
N ARG A 88 -17.62 -8.18 -23.07
CA ARG A 88 -17.44 -9.46 -23.77
C ARG A 88 -16.01 -9.82 -24.05
N ARG A 89 -15.15 -8.83 -24.23
CA ARG A 89 -13.77 -9.08 -24.65
C ARG A 89 -12.80 -9.09 -23.50
N PHE A 90 -13.08 -8.32 -22.46
CA PHE A 90 -12.18 -8.16 -21.34
C PHE A 90 -12.76 -8.86 -20.10
N ILE A 91 -13.82 -8.35 -19.55
CA ILE A 91 -14.37 -8.81 -18.27
C ILE A 91 -14.83 -10.28 -18.30
N ASP A 92 -15.48 -10.74 -19.35
CA ASP A 92 -15.86 -12.17 -19.50
C ASP A 92 -14.65 -13.14 -19.56
N ASN A 93 -13.41 -12.62 -19.59
CA ASN A 93 -12.17 -13.40 -19.70
C ASN A 93 -11.14 -13.04 -18.62
N MET A 94 -11.53 -12.31 -17.55
CA MET A 94 -10.69 -11.97 -16.40
C MET A 94 -11.10 -12.80 -15.18
N ASP A 95 -10.21 -12.96 -14.21
CA ASP A 95 -10.59 -13.48 -12.90
C ASP A 95 -11.59 -12.51 -12.22
N SER A 96 -12.44 -13.03 -11.35
CA SER A 96 -13.58 -12.27 -10.83
C SER A 96 -13.21 -11.10 -9.94
N ASP A 97 -12.11 -11.16 -9.22
CA ASP A 97 -11.52 -10.08 -8.43
C ASP A 97 -11.02 -8.94 -9.31
N ASP A 98 -10.15 -9.21 -10.29
CA ASP A 98 -9.68 -8.23 -11.28
C ASP A 98 -10.84 -7.58 -12.04
N ALA A 99 -11.82 -8.40 -12.43
CA ALA A 99 -13.02 -7.92 -13.11
C ALA A 99 -13.88 -7.02 -12.20
N ALA A 100 -13.97 -7.33 -10.89
CA ALA A 100 -14.69 -6.53 -9.92
C ALA A 100 -14.01 -5.19 -9.68
N ASP A 101 -12.68 -5.18 -9.53
CA ASP A 101 -11.88 -3.96 -9.37
C ASP A 101 -11.98 -3.05 -10.59
N LEU A 102 -11.90 -3.64 -11.79
CA LEU A 102 -12.10 -2.90 -13.03
C LEU A 102 -13.48 -2.27 -13.12
N VAL A 103 -14.54 -3.00 -12.74
CA VAL A 103 -15.92 -2.48 -12.73
C VAL A 103 -16.09 -1.45 -11.62
N ALA A 104 -15.50 -1.64 -10.44
CA ALA A 104 -15.57 -0.70 -9.32
C ALA A 104 -15.00 0.68 -9.68
N SER A 105 -13.94 0.72 -10.46
CA SER A 105 -13.28 1.95 -10.92
C SER A 105 -14.11 2.79 -11.92
N MET A 106 -15.17 2.21 -12.52
CA MET A 106 -16.03 2.90 -13.50
C MET A 106 -17.14 3.72 -12.84
N PRO A 107 -17.66 4.77 -13.51
CA PRO A 107 -18.87 5.46 -13.08
C PRO A 107 -20.09 4.51 -13.01
N ASN A 108 -20.97 4.68 -12.03
CA ASN A 108 -22.13 3.79 -11.78
C ASN A 108 -22.98 3.49 -13.03
N GLU A 109 -23.18 4.47 -13.93
CA GLU A 109 -23.94 4.26 -15.15
C GLU A 109 -23.22 3.27 -16.11
N GLN A 110 -21.90 3.39 -16.20
CA GLN A 110 -21.09 2.51 -17.03
C GLN A 110 -20.97 1.10 -16.43
N GLN A 111 -20.85 0.98 -15.10
CA GLN A 111 -20.90 -0.32 -14.42
C GLN A 111 -22.14 -1.13 -14.82
N HIS A 112 -23.33 -0.51 -14.71
CA HIS A 112 -24.57 -1.17 -15.07
C HIS A 112 -24.65 -1.53 -16.57
N GLU A 113 -24.15 -0.67 -17.45
CA GLU A 113 -24.13 -0.91 -18.87
C GLU A 113 -23.21 -2.09 -19.21
N VAL A 114 -22.00 -2.12 -18.67
CA VAL A 114 -21.02 -3.18 -18.88
C VAL A 114 -21.55 -4.51 -18.37
N LEU A 115 -22.01 -4.58 -17.10
CA LEU A 115 -22.58 -5.80 -16.53
C LEU A 115 -23.77 -6.33 -17.35
N SER A 116 -24.56 -5.47 -17.95
CA SER A 116 -25.72 -5.86 -18.79
C SER A 116 -25.31 -6.48 -20.13
N HIS A 117 -24.06 -6.29 -20.59
CA HIS A 117 -23.55 -6.80 -21.85
C HIS A 117 -22.71 -8.07 -21.69
N MET A 118 -22.45 -8.52 -20.45
CA MET A 118 -21.73 -9.76 -20.17
C MET A 118 -22.49 -10.98 -20.72
N GLU A 119 -21.76 -11.92 -21.28
CA GLU A 119 -22.31 -13.19 -21.79
C GLU A 119 -22.35 -14.25 -20.69
N ASP A 120 -21.37 -14.24 -19.77
CA ASP A 120 -21.34 -15.11 -18.61
C ASP A 120 -22.12 -14.50 -17.44
N LEU A 121 -23.34 -15.04 -17.23
CA LEU A 121 -24.23 -14.58 -16.16
C LEU A 121 -23.77 -15.04 -14.76
N GLU A 122 -23.00 -16.14 -14.67
CA GLU A 122 -22.45 -16.63 -13.41
C GLU A 122 -21.34 -15.65 -12.94
N GLN A 123 -20.42 -15.35 -13.83
CA GLN A 123 -19.36 -14.36 -13.57
C GLN A 123 -19.93 -12.95 -13.28
N ALA A 124 -20.93 -12.50 -14.04
CA ALA A 124 -21.60 -11.23 -13.73
C ALA A 124 -22.20 -11.21 -12.32
N GLY A 125 -22.76 -12.35 -11.87
CA GLY A 125 -23.27 -12.52 -10.51
C GLY A 125 -22.15 -12.48 -9.47
N ASP A 126 -21.02 -13.11 -9.74
CA ASP A 126 -19.84 -13.11 -8.86
C ASP A 126 -19.23 -11.71 -8.72
N ILE A 127 -19.08 -10.97 -9.81
CA ILE A 127 -18.63 -9.56 -9.79
C ILE A 127 -19.57 -8.69 -8.96
N VAL A 128 -20.90 -8.81 -9.17
CA VAL A 128 -21.89 -8.05 -8.38
C VAL A 128 -21.81 -8.39 -6.89
N ASP A 129 -21.53 -9.65 -6.54
CA ASP A 129 -21.34 -10.07 -5.14
C ASP A 129 -20.05 -9.46 -4.57
N LEU A 130 -18.96 -9.45 -5.32
CA LEU A 130 -17.67 -8.88 -4.92
C LEU A 130 -17.75 -7.36 -4.70
N LEU A 131 -18.42 -6.63 -5.55
CA LEU A 131 -18.66 -5.18 -5.42
C LEU A 131 -19.38 -4.76 -4.13
N HIS A 132 -19.92 -5.71 -3.34
CA HIS A 132 -20.54 -5.44 -2.04
C HIS A 132 -19.58 -5.47 -0.86
N TYR A 133 -18.37 -5.97 -1.05
CA TYR A 133 -17.35 -6.00 -0.02
C TYR A 133 -16.52 -4.72 -0.05
N ASP A 134 -15.90 -4.42 1.07
CA ASP A 134 -14.95 -3.32 1.22
C ASP A 134 -13.60 -3.78 0.64
N GLU A 135 -12.99 -2.99 -0.23
CA GLU A 135 -11.71 -3.29 -0.90
C GLU A 135 -10.58 -3.63 0.09
N ASP A 136 -10.56 -2.97 1.26
CA ASP A 136 -9.57 -3.21 2.31
C ASP A 136 -9.85 -4.47 3.16
N THR A 137 -10.67 -5.42 2.67
CA THR A 137 -11.02 -6.64 3.39
C THR A 137 -10.73 -7.91 2.58
N ALA A 138 -10.71 -9.06 3.26
CA ALA A 138 -10.61 -10.37 2.59
C ALA A 138 -11.73 -10.61 1.57
N GLY A 139 -12.88 -9.98 1.75
CA GLY A 139 -13.99 -10.05 0.81
C GLY A 139 -13.73 -9.24 -0.47
N GLY A 140 -13.01 -8.11 -0.38
CA GLY A 140 -12.57 -7.32 -1.53
C GLY A 140 -11.44 -8.00 -2.31
N LEU A 141 -10.45 -8.56 -1.62
CA LEU A 141 -9.32 -9.23 -2.26
C LEU A 141 -9.61 -10.64 -2.80
N MET A 142 -10.81 -11.21 -2.60
CA MET A 142 -11.03 -12.61 -2.93
C MET A 142 -11.50 -12.83 -4.37
N ALA A 143 -10.91 -13.81 -5.04
CA ALA A 143 -11.44 -14.42 -6.26
C ALA A 143 -12.52 -15.48 -5.95
N LYS A 144 -13.48 -15.63 -6.87
CA LYS A 144 -14.51 -16.69 -6.82
C LYS A 144 -14.05 -17.99 -7.45
N GLU A 145 -13.04 -17.96 -8.26
CA GLU A 145 -12.46 -19.08 -8.97
C GLU A 145 -11.76 -20.04 -8.00
N LEU A 146 -12.41 -21.12 -7.64
CA LEU A 146 -11.86 -22.12 -6.74
C LEU A 146 -12.40 -23.52 -7.03
N VAL A 147 -11.65 -24.54 -6.62
CA VAL A 147 -12.10 -25.93 -6.73
C VAL A 147 -12.63 -26.41 -5.38
N MET A 148 -13.93 -26.72 -5.33
CA MET A 148 -14.56 -27.29 -4.14
C MET A 148 -15.20 -28.64 -4.40
N VAL A 149 -15.13 -29.52 -3.40
CA VAL A 149 -15.69 -30.89 -3.44
C VAL A 149 -16.42 -31.22 -2.14
N ASN A 150 -17.49 -32.00 -2.25
CA ASN A 150 -18.26 -32.40 -1.07
C ASN A 150 -17.61 -33.58 -0.35
N GLU A 151 -17.57 -33.56 0.98
CA GLU A 151 -16.95 -34.60 1.80
C GLU A 151 -17.64 -35.98 1.64
N ASN A 152 -18.92 -36.03 1.23
CA ASN A 152 -19.69 -37.21 1.04
C ASN A 152 -19.44 -37.91 -0.31
N TRP A 153 -18.72 -37.25 -1.25
CA TRP A 153 -18.45 -37.81 -2.58
C TRP A 153 -17.42 -38.94 -2.53
N THR A 154 -17.43 -39.75 -3.57
CA THR A 154 -16.37 -40.72 -3.83
C THR A 154 -15.23 -40.04 -4.61
N VAL A 155 -14.04 -40.66 -4.58
CA VAL A 155 -12.90 -40.19 -5.38
C VAL A 155 -13.24 -40.11 -6.87
N LEU A 156 -14.05 -41.06 -7.40
CA LEU A 156 -14.46 -41.04 -8.80
C LEU A 156 -15.33 -39.81 -9.13
N THR A 157 -16.28 -39.48 -8.26
CA THR A 157 -17.11 -38.27 -8.43
C THR A 157 -16.28 -37.00 -8.28
N CYS A 158 -15.41 -36.96 -7.26
CA CYS A 158 -14.49 -35.89 -7.01
C CYS A 158 -13.61 -35.58 -8.24
N LEU A 159 -12.98 -36.60 -8.84
CA LEU A 159 -12.14 -36.42 -10.04
C LEU A 159 -12.91 -35.81 -11.23
N ARG A 160 -14.15 -36.21 -11.43
CA ARG A 160 -14.98 -35.64 -12.51
C ARG A 160 -15.32 -34.19 -12.25
N GLU A 161 -15.68 -33.85 -11.03
CA GLU A 161 -16.03 -32.48 -10.67
C GLU A 161 -14.81 -31.56 -10.63
N VAL A 162 -13.67 -32.01 -10.11
CA VAL A 162 -12.40 -31.29 -10.19
C VAL A 162 -12.00 -31.03 -11.65
N SER A 163 -12.11 -32.03 -12.54
CA SER A 163 -11.82 -31.86 -13.96
C SER A 163 -12.74 -30.83 -14.62
N ARG A 164 -14.03 -30.83 -14.26
CA ARG A 164 -15.02 -29.87 -14.80
C ARG A 164 -14.75 -28.45 -14.33
N GLN A 165 -14.48 -28.26 -13.01
CA GLN A 165 -14.22 -26.95 -12.43
C GLN A 165 -12.86 -26.37 -12.88
N ALA A 166 -11.89 -27.24 -13.19
CA ALA A 166 -10.56 -26.86 -13.61
C ALA A 166 -10.47 -26.50 -15.11
N GLU A 167 -11.53 -26.69 -15.91
CA GLU A 167 -11.51 -26.32 -17.34
C GLU A 167 -11.34 -24.80 -17.54
N ASN A 168 -11.81 -24.00 -16.59
CA ASN A 168 -11.78 -22.54 -16.63
C ASN A 168 -10.79 -21.94 -15.61
N LEU A 169 -9.87 -22.72 -15.08
CA LEU A 169 -8.88 -22.26 -14.09
C LEU A 169 -7.48 -22.48 -14.63
N ASP A 170 -6.64 -21.46 -14.56
CA ASP A 170 -5.24 -21.55 -14.95
C ASP A 170 -4.47 -22.46 -14.00
N GLU A 171 -4.67 -22.32 -12.68
CA GLU A 171 -3.99 -23.11 -11.67
C GLU A 171 -4.93 -23.63 -10.56
N ILE A 172 -4.69 -24.86 -10.10
CA ILE A 172 -5.36 -25.45 -8.94
C ILE A 172 -4.43 -25.34 -7.72
N TYR A 173 -4.53 -24.28 -6.95
CA TYR A 173 -3.74 -24.09 -5.72
C TYR A 173 -4.16 -25.09 -4.64
N ASN A 174 -5.46 -25.20 -4.37
CA ASN A 174 -6.03 -26.12 -3.39
C ASN A 174 -7.37 -26.67 -3.88
N ILE A 175 -7.68 -27.89 -3.46
CA ILE A 175 -9.03 -28.45 -3.58
C ILE A 175 -9.67 -28.35 -2.18
N TYR A 176 -10.69 -27.54 -2.05
CA TYR A 176 -11.38 -27.31 -0.79
C TYR A 176 -12.48 -28.35 -0.58
N VAL A 177 -12.60 -28.83 0.66
CA VAL A 177 -13.64 -29.80 1.01
C VAL A 177 -14.71 -29.11 1.84
N VAL A 178 -15.96 -29.25 1.41
CA VAL A 178 -17.13 -28.65 2.05
C VAL A 178 -18.17 -29.72 2.44
N ASP A 179 -19.06 -29.38 3.35
CA ASP A 179 -20.25 -30.20 3.65
C ASP A 179 -21.42 -29.86 2.71
N ASP A 180 -22.60 -30.44 2.98
CA ASP A 180 -23.81 -30.25 2.20
C ASP A 180 -24.35 -28.78 2.29
N ASP A 181 -23.94 -28.02 3.30
CA ASP A 181 -24.26 -26.57 3.49
C ASP A 181 -23.16 -25.64 2.92
N ASN A 182 -22.21 -26.16 2.15
CA ASN A 182 -21.03 -25.46 1.64
C ASN A 182 -20.07 -24.93 2.74
N LYS A 183 -20.14 -25.44 3.97
CA LYS A 183 -19.20 -25.05 5.03
C LYS A 183 -17.86 -25.73 4.83
N LEU A 184 -16.80 -24.94 4.96
CA LEU A 184 -15.42 -25.40 4.80
C LEU A 184 -15.09 -26.46 5.87
N LYS A 185 -14.58 -27.61 5.44
CA LYS A 185 -14.14 -28.74 6.29
C LYS A 185 -12.64 -28.95 6.27
N GLY A 186 -11.98 -28.61 5.18
CA GLY A 186 -10.55 -28.79 5.03
C GLY A 186 -10.08 -28.72 3.59
N ARG A 187 -8.87 -29.21 3.35
CA ARG A 187 -8.25 -29.25 2.01
C ARG A 187 -7.93 -30.67 1.59
N LEU A 188 -8.04 -30.95 0.31
CA LEU A 188 -7.74 -32.24 -0.29
C LEU A 188 -6.52 -32.11 -1.24
N SER A 189 -5.52 -32.94 -1.04
CA SER A 189 -4.35 -32.96 -1.91
C SER A 189 -4.64 -33.74 -3.18
N LEU A 190 -4.29 -33.19 -4.35
CA LEU A 190 -4.39 -33.88 -5.64
C LEU A 190 -3.65 -35.24 -5.63
N LYS A 191 -2.50 -35.32 -4.95
CA LYS A 191 -1.77 -36.58 -4.76
C LYS A 191 -2.62 -37.64 -4.07
N LYS A 192 -3.40 -37.28 -3.02
CA LYS A 192 -4.28 -38.22 -2.32
C LYS A 192 -5.43 -38.73 -3.22
N ILE A 193 -5.99 -37.82 -4.04
CA ILE A 193 -7.05 -38.21 -4.99
C ILE A 193 -6.53 -39.22 -6.01
N ILE A 194 -5.36 -38.95 -6.60
CA ILE A 194 -4.76 -39.82 -7.64
C ILE A 194 -4.36 -41.19 -7.08
N THR A 195 -3.93 -41.28 -5.83
CA THR A 195 -3.41 -42.49 -5.23
C THR A 195 -4.47 -43.31 -4.48
N ALA A 196 -5.63 -42.74 -4.20
CA ALA A 196 -6.70 -43.42 -3.48
C ALA A 196 -7.57 -44.30 -4.39
N PRO A 197 -8.19 -45.36 -3.84
CA PRO A 197 -9.19 -46.12 -4.58
C PRO A 197 -10.36 -45.23 -5.00
N THR A 198 -10.88 -45.44 -6.23
CA THR A 198 -11.99 -44.64 -6.78
C THR A 198 -13.29 -44.71 -5.97
N SER A 199 -13.48 -45.79 -5.19
CA SER A 199 -14.61 -45.96 -4.29
C SER A 199 -14.45 -45.36 -2.90
N ALA A 200 -13.25 -44.84 -2.55
CA ALA A 200 -13.02 -44.21 -1.26
C ALA A 200 -13.82 -42.92 -1.12
N LYS A 201 -14.30 -42.63 0.08
CA LYS A 201 -15.00 -41.37 0.37
C LYS A 201 -13.99 -40.25 0.67
N ILE A 202 -14.29 -39.05 0.23
CA ILE A 202 -13.46 -37.85 0.46
C ILE A 202 -13.35 -37.58 1.95
N SER A 203 -14.39 -37.84 2.75
CA SER A 203 -14.38 -37.67 4.21
C SER A 203 -13.22 -38.38 4.93
N ASN A 204 -12.61 -39.40 4.31
CA ASN A 204 -11.50 -40.15 4.88
C ASN A 204 -10.13 -39.68 4.35
N LEU A 205 -10.09 -38.72 3.42
CA LEU A 205 -8.89 -38.39 2.68
C LEU A 205 -8.39 -36.94 2.91
N TYR A 206 -9.30 -36.01 3.22
CA TYR A 206 -8.93 -34.60 3.37
C TYR A 206 -8.15 -34.31 4.65
N TYR A 207 -7.50 -33.18 4.71
CA TYR A 207 -6.85 -32.62 5.90
C TYR A 207 -7.79 -31.59 6.52
N PRO A 208 -8.24 -31.79 7.78
CA PRO A 208 -9.19 -30.87 8.42
C PRO A 208 -8.55 -29.57 8.89
N ASP A 209 -7.21 -29.58 9.11
CA ASP A 209 -6.50 -28.42 9.60
C ASP A 209 -6.20 -27.48 8.42
N ILE A 210 -7.11 -26.53 8.17
CA ILE A 210 -6.96 -25.49 7.17
C ILE A 210 -7.12 -24.12 7.83
N ILE A 211 -6.20 -23.21 7.50
CA ILE A 211 -6.30 -21.82 7.89
C ILE A 211 -7.23 -21.13 6.89
N SER A 212 -8.21 -20.40 7.40
CA SER A 212 -9.17 -19.62 6.61
C SER A 212 -9.37 -18.25 7.23
N VAL A 213 -9.81 -17.29 6.45
CA VAL A 213 -10.17 -15.93 6.89
C VAL A 213 -11.65 -15.67 6.62
N LYS A 214 -12.23 -14.71 7.31
CA LYS A 214 -13.60 -14.29 7.06
C LYS A 214 -13.61 -13.12 6.09
N THR A 215 -14.75 -12.93 5.41
CA THR A 215 -14.93 -11.82 4.45
C THR A 215 -14.68 -10.43 5.03
N ASP A 216 -14.89 -10.25 6.35
CA ASP A 216 -14.69 -8.98 7.06
C ASP A 216 -13.29 -8.85 7.72
N GLU A 217 -12.39 -9.80 7.51
CA GLU A 217 -11.00 -9.70 7.98
C GLU A 217 -10.26 -8.62 7.18
N PRO A 218 -9.55 -7.69 7.84
CA PRO A 218 -8.75 -6.69 7.14
C PRO A 218 -7.68 -7.32 6.22
N ALA A 219 -7.48 -6.76 5.03
CA ALA A 219 -6.51 -7.25 4.04
C ALA A 219 -5.08 -7.33 4.59
N GLU A 220 -4.65 -6.34 5.38
CA GLU A 220 -3.36 -6.40 6.10
C GLU A 220 -3.23 -7.64 7.01
N SER A 221 -4.33 -8.02 7.68
CA SER A 221 -4.37 -9.19 8.55
C SER A 221 -4.21 -10.48 7.75
N VAL A 222 -4.86 -10.54 6.57
CA VAL A 222 -4.72 -11.64 5.61
C VAL A 222 -3.28 -11.77 5.14
N ALA A 223 -2.66 -10.69 4.71
CA ALA A 223 -1.27 -10.64 4.28
C ALA A 223 -0.32 -11.19 5.36
N LEU A 224 -0.49 -10.75 6.61
CA LEU A 224 0.31 -11.22 7.74
C LEU A 224 0.10 -12.72 8.04
N ILE A 225 -1.13 -13.22 7.90
CA ILE A 225 -1.44 -14.65 8.08
C ILE A 225 -0.76 -15.45 6.97
N MET A 226 -0.90 -15.05 5.71
CA MET A 226 -0.30 -15.74 4.58
C MET A 226 1.23 -15.76 4.68
N GLN A 227 1.86 -14.65 5.02
CA GLN A 227 3.28 -14.56 5.27
C GLN A 227 3.73 -15.44 6.43
N LYS A 228 3.00 -15.45 7.56
CA LYS A 228 3.37 -16.20 8.76
C LYS A 228 3.36 -17.70 8.56
N TYR A 229 2.45 -18.19 7.73
CA TYR A 229 2.23 -19.61 7.52
C TYR A 229 2.70 -20.10 6.14
N ASP A 230 3.40 -19.25 5.39
CA ASP A 230 3.92 -19.53 4.04
C ASP A 230 2.82 -20.08 3.11
N LEU A 231 1.64 -19.41 3.09
CA LEU A 231 0.50 -19.83 2.30
C LEU A 231 0.58 -19.22 0.89
N VAL A 232 0.33 -20.04 -0.13
CA VAL A 232 0.21 -19.60 -1.53
C VAL A 232 -1.24 -19.19 -1.84
N ALA A 233 -2.22 -19.80 -1.17
CA ALA A 233 -3.62 -19.43 -1.28
C ALA A 233 -4.34 -19.69 0.06
N ILE A 234 -5.29 -18.83 0.41
CA ILE A 234 -6.10 -18.94 1.63
C ILE A 234 -7.60 -18.90 1.28
N PRO A 235 -8.43 -19.83 1.82
CA PRO A 235 -9.87 -19.80 1.59
C PRO A 235 -10.53 -18.72 2.44
N VAL A 236 -11.50 -18.05 1.84
CA VAL A 236 -12.36 -17.04 2.48
C VAL A 236 -13.72 -17.68 2.82
N ILE A 237 -14.19 -17.45 4.04
CA ILE A 237 -15.47 -17.96 4.52
C ILE A 237 -16.38 -16.81 4.95
N ASP A 238 -17.69 -17.02 4.80
CA ASP A 238 -18.70 -16.08 5.32
C ASP A 238 -18.85 -16.21 6.85
N GLN A 239 -19.74 -15.40 7.43
CA GLN A 239 -20.00 -15.37 8.87
C GLN A 239 -20.57 -16.69 9.44
N VAL A 240 -21.13 -17.56 8.59
CA VAL A 240 -21.66 -18.87 8.99
C VAL A 240 -20.71 -20.03 8.64
N GLY A 241 -19.54 -19.73 8.08
CA GLY A 241 -18.47 -20.68 7.77
C GLY A 241 -18.57 -21.33 6.38
N ARG A 242 -19.38 -20.78 5.45
CA ARG A 242 -19.43 -21.24 4.06
C ARG A 242 -18.25 -20.70 3.29
N LEU A 243 -17.67 -21.52 2.43
CA LEU A 243 -16.62 -21.14 1.51
C LEU A 243 -17.21 -20.21 0.43
N VAL A 244 -16.65 -19.00 0.29
CA VAL A 244 -17.16 -17.98 -0.62
C VAL A 244 -16.15 -17.47 -1.63
N GLY A 245 -14.85 -17.74 -1.39
CA GLY A 245 -13.78 -17.33 -2.29
C GLY A 245 -12.41 -17.85 -1.85
N ARG A 246 -11.38 -17.43 -2.55
CA ARG A 246 -9.95 -17.64 -2.22
C ARG A 246 -9.20 -16.33 -2.43
N ILE A 247 -8.09 -16.18 -1.71
CA ILE A 247 -7.11 -15.12 -1.96
C ILE A 247 -5.79 -15.80 -2.27
N THR A 248 -5.09 -15.35 -3.26
CA THR A 248 -3.79 -15.89 -3.68
C THR A 248 -2.63 -15.02 -3.20
N ILE A 249 -1.40 -15.47 -3.37
CA ILE A 249 -0.23 -14.74 -2.84
C ILE A 249 0.13 -13.53 -3.71
N ASP A 250 -0.14 -13.59 -5.01
CA ASP A 250 0.00 -12.52 -5.98
C ASP A 250 -0.85 -11.30 -5.57
N ASP A 251 -2.17 -11.47 -5.36
CA ASP A 251 -3.08 -10.40 -4.90
C ASP A 251 -2.59 -9.76 -3.60
N VAL A 252 -2.09 -10.61 -2.67
CA VAL A 252 -1.55 -10.13 -1.40
C VAL A 252 -0.24 -9.36 -1.58
N VAL A 253 0.60 -9.73 -2.54
CA VAL A 253 1.85 -9.00 -2.84
C VAL A 253 1.53 -7.63 -3.44
N ASP A 254 0.55 -7.55 -4.34
CA ASP A 254 0.12 -6.29 -4.93
C ASP A 254 -0.50 -5.37 -3.88
N PHE A 255 -1.40 -5.88 -3.04
CA PHE A 255 -1.92 -5.14 -1.88
C PHE A 255 -0.82 -4.60 -0.94
N ILE A 256 0.19 -5.43 -0.61
CA ILE A 256 1.31 -4.99 0.25
C ILE A 256 2.09 -3.86 -0.42
N ARG A 257 2.29 -3.91 -1.73
CA ARG A 257 2.99 -2.89 -2.50
C ARG A 257 2.21 -1.58 -2.51
N GLU A 258 0.93 -1.63 -2.83
CA GLU A 258 0.05 -0.45 -2.83
C GLU A 258 -0.01 0.21 -1.45
N GLU A 259 -0.20 -0.56 -0.38
CA GLU A 259 -0.20 -0.02 0.99
C GLU A 259 1.15 0.60 1.37
N ALA A 260 2.26 0.01 0.93
CA ALA A 260 3.58 0.58 1.18
C ALA A 260 3.79 1.90 0.43
N ASP A 261 3.26 2.04 -0.78
CA ASP A 261 3.32 3.25 -1.58
C ASP A 261 2.40 4.34 -1.00
N LYS A 262 1.19 4.01 -0.57
CA LYS A 262 0.28 4.90 0.17
C LYS A 262 0.92 5.42 1.46
N ASP A 263 1.50 4.52 2.27
CA ASP A 263 2.22 4.87 3.49
C ASP A 263 3.37 5.85 3.20
N TYR A 264 4.16 5.58 2.16
CA TYR A 264 5.27 6.44 1.73
C TYR A 264 4.79 7.84 1.31
N GLN A 265 3.71 7.91 0.55
CA GLN A 265 3.11 9.17 0.13
C GLN A 265 2.57 9.98 1.32
N MET A 266 1.82 9.33 2.23
CA MET A 266 1.33 9.98 3.45
C MET A 266 2.46 10.50 4.33
N MET A 267 3.52 9.72 4.51
CA MET A 267 4.72 10.14 5.24
C MET A 267 5.41 11.35 4.58
N SER A 268 5.28 11.48 3.27
CA SER A 268 5.84 12.61 2.50
C SER A 268 4.92 13.84 2.49
N GLY A 269 3.71 13.75 3.07
CA GLY A 269 2.74 14.84 3.09
C GLY A 269 1.92 14.93 1.80
N ILE A 270 1.64 13.80 1.19
CA ILE A 270 0.72 13.64 0.06
C ILE A 270 -0.53 12.97 0.62
N SER A 271 -1.71 13.58 0.44
CA SER A 271 -2.95 13.16 1.10
C SER A 271 -3.86 12.26 0.25
N GLN A 272 -3.47 11.99 -0.97
CA GLN A 272 -4.16 11.11 -1.92
C GLN A 272 -3.12 10.34 -2.69
N ASP A 273 -3.46 9.16 -3.14
CA ASP A 273 -2.61 8.42 -4.04
C ASP A 273 -2.48 9.17 -5.35
N VAL A 274 -1.25 9.43 -5.77
CA VAL A 274 -0.94 10.17 -6.98
C VAL A 274 0.37 9.68 -7.59
N GLU A 275 0.34 9.54 -8.89
CA GLU A 275 1.48 9.16 -9.70
C GLU A 275 2.14 10.35 -10.42
N SER A 276 3.31 10.09 -11.00
CA SER A 276 4.03 11.09 -11.80
C SER A 276 3.33 11.39 -13.13
N SER A 277 2.54 10.45 -13.64
CA SER A 277 1.71 10.52 -14.85
C SER A 277 0.46 11.36 -14.69
N ASP A 278 -0.02 11.52 -13.46
CA ASP A 278 -1.22 12.25 -13.12
C ASP A 278 -1.26 13.71 -13.56
N SER A 279 -2.48 14.20 -13.75
CA SER A 279 -2.71 15.61 -14.11
C SER A 279 -2.12 16.54 -13.05
N ILE A 280 -1.59 17.71 -13.51
CA ILE A 280 -1.05 18.75 -12.62
C ILE A 280 -2.06 19.13 -11.52
N TRP A 281 -3.35 19.06 -11.83
CA TRP A 281 -4.40 19.40 -10.87
C TRP A 281 -4.59 18.33 -9.79
N ALA A 282 -4.54 17.04 -10.15
CA ALA A 282 -4.59 15.92 -9.19
C ALA A 282 -3.41 15.99 -8.23
N GLN A 283 -2.19 16.09 -8.75
CA GLN A 283 -0.97 16.25 -7.95
C GLN A 283 -1.02 17.49 -7.05
N THR A 284 -1.59 18.62 -7.53
CA THR A 284 -1.74 19.83 -6.72
C THR A 284 -2.74 19.60 -5.59
N LYS A 285 -3.88 19.00 -5.88
CA LYS A 285 -4.93 18.70 -4.89
C LYS A 285 -4.43 17.79 -3.77
N ALA A 286 -3.61 16.80 -4.09
CA ALA A 286 -3.03 15.89 -3.11
C ALA A 286 -2.03 16.57 -2.16
N ARG A 287 -1.27 17.54 -2.64
CA ARG A 287 -0.22 18.26 -1.87
C ARG A 287 -0.74 19.48 -1.11
N LEU A 288 -1.73 20.17 -1.66
CA LEU A 288 -2.19 21.47 -1.16
C LEU A 288 -2.65 21.47 0.30
N PRO A 289 -3.40 20.47 0.81
CA PRO A 289 -3.83 20.45 2.21
C PRO A 289 -2.67 20.57 3.19
N TRP A 290 -1.62 19.78 3.00
CA TRP A 290 -0.44 19.80 3.86
C TRP A 290 0.40 21.08 3.69
N LEU A 291 0.49 21.63 2.50
CA LEU A 291 1.16 22.91 2.26
C LEU A 291 0.45 24.06 2.97
N ILE A 292 -0.88 24.06 2.99
CA ILE A 292 -1.69 25.06 3.71
C ILE A 292 -1.47 24.92 5.22
N ILE A 293 -1.50 23.70 5.75
CA ILE A 293 -1.23 23.42 7.17
C ILE A 293 0.18 23.91 7.54
N ALA A 294 1.18 23.59 6.73
CA ALA A 294 2.56 24.04 6.94
C ALA A 294 2.69 25.58 6.91
N LEU A 295 1.97 26.24 5.99
CA LEU A 295 1.94 27.72 5.91
C LEU A 295 1.37 28.33 7.20
N PHE A 296 0.24 27.82 7.70
CA PHE A 296 -0.35 28.31 8.96
C PHE A 296 0.57 28.06 10.15
N GLY A 297 1.24 26.90 10.21
CA GLY A 297 2.21 26.63 11.27
C GLY A 297 3.44 27.53 11.18
N GLY A 298 3.93 27.82 9.98
CA GLY A 298 4.98 28.84 9.80
C GLY A 298 4.56 30.22 10.29
N MET A 299 3.29 30.60 10.07
CA MET A 299 2.75 31.86 10.60
C MET A 299 2.70 31.87 12.13
N VAL A 300 2.34 30.73 12.77
CA VAL A 300 2.39 30.59 14.24
C VAL A 300 3.82 30.74 14.74
N SER A 301 4.80 30.10 14.10
CA SER A 301 6.21 30.23 14.43
C SER A 301 6.71 31.67 14.31
N ALA A 302 6.33 32.38 13.24
CA ALA A 302 6.67 33.79 13.03
C ALA A 302 6.06 34.68 14.11
N TRP A 303 4.78 34.45 14.47
CA TRP A 303 4.12 35.17 15.57
C TRP A 303 4.82 34.90 16.91
N MET A 304 5.27 33.70 17.16
CA MET A 304 6.02 33.37 18.38
C MET A 304 7.35 34.10 18.42
N ILE A 305 8.12 34.13 17.33
CA ILE A 305 9.38 34.88 17.24
C ILE A 305 9.14 36.37 17.56
N SER A 306 8.06 36.96 17.05
CA SER A 306 7.73 38.35 17.29
C SER A 306 7.49 38.68 18.78
N ARG A 307 7.08 37.69 19.61
CA ARG A 307 6.92 37.88 21.04
C ARG A 307 8.23 38.00 21.80
N TYR A 308 9.33 37.53 21.19
CA TYR A 308 10.69 37.58 21.78
C TYR A 308 11.59 38.58 21.04
N GLU A 309 11.01 39.55 20.29
CA GLU A 309 11.75 40.55 19.52
C GLU A 309 12.70 41.34 20.39
N ALA A 310 12.26 41.73 21.60
CA ALA A 310 13.10 42.51 22.54
C ALA A 310 14.34 41.72 23.00
N GLU A 311 14.16 40.43 23.32
CA GLU A 311 15.24 39.54 23.72
C GLU A 311 16.21 39.27 22.59
N ILE A 312 15.68 39.07 21.36
CA ILE A 312 16.49 38.88 20.14
C ILE A 312 17.25 40.13 19.80
N ALA A 313 16.67 41.32 20.00
CA ALA A 313 17.35 42.59 19.79
C ALA A 313 18.52 42.81 20.74
N LEU A 314 18.39 42.34 22.02
CA LEU A 314 19.47 42.37 23.00
C LEU A 314 20.60 41.38 22.66
N PHE A 315 20.23 40.21 22.15
CA PHE A 315 21.17 39.14 21.80
C PHE A 315 20.93 38.66 20.37
N PRO A 316 21.33 39.42 19.30
CA PRO A 316 21.02 39.10 17.88
C PRO A 316 21.56 37.77 17.42
N VAL A 317 22.61 37.26 18.04
CA VAL A 317 23.19 35.92 17.78
C VAL A 317 22.19 34.77 18.01
N THR A 318 21.19 34.97 18.86
CA THR A 318 20.13 33.99 19.10
C THR A 318 19.40 33.63 17.81
N ALA A 319 19.15 34.61 16.93
CA ALA A 319 18.44 34.36 15.68
C ALA A 319 19.19 33.39 14.73
N MET A 320 20.54 33.37 14.81
CA MET A 320 21.35 32.48 13.95
C MET A 320 21.14 30.98 14.22
N PHE A 321 20.73 30.62 15.43
CA PHE A 321 20.55 29.22 15.81
C PHE A 321 19.11 28.72 15.71
N ILE A 322 18.12 29.61 15.45
CA ILE A 322 16.73 29.21 15.22
C ILE A 322 16.63 28.12 14.17
N PRO A 323 17.23 28.25 12.96
CA PRO A 323 17.14 27.20 11.93
C PRO A 323 17.75 25.87 12.36
N VAL A 324 18.83 25.90 13.16
CA VAL A 324 19.47 24.67 13.65
C VAL A 324 18.56 23.92 14.63
N ILE A 325 17.95 24.67 15.56
CA ILE A 325 17.05 24.08 16.59
C ILE A 325 15.80 23.49 15.94
N THR A 326 15.14 24.21 15.03
CA THR A 326 13.93 23.76 14.36
C THR A 326 14.25 22.56 13.45
N ALA A 327 15.26 22.64 12.59
CA ALA A 327 15.65 21.54 11.73
C ALA A 327 15.96 20.24 12.52
N MET A 328 16.67 20.36 13.64
CA MET A 328 16.98 19.18 14.48
C MET A 328 15.73 18.62 15.16
N GLY A 329 14.81 19.46 15.64
CA GLY A 329 13.54 19.04 16.20
C GLY A 329 12.69 18.26 15.19
N GLY A 330 12.51 18.81 13.99
CA GLY A 330 11.78 18.18 12.89
C GLY A 330 12.39 16.83 12.50
N ASN A 331 13.69 16.80 12.22
CA ASN A 331 14.38 15.59 11.77
C ASN A 331 14.32 14.45 12.82
N VAL A 332 14.58 14.74 14.08
CA VAL A 332 14.52 13.73 15.14
C VAL A 332 13.09 13.20 15.30
N GLY A 333 12.09 14.09 15.25
CA GLY A 333 10.69 13.70 15.32
C GLY A 333 10.28 12.76 14.20
N ILE A 334 10.62 13.09 12.94
CA ILE A 334 10.35 12.24 11.78
C ILE A 334 11.04 10.88 11.92
N GLN A 335 12.32 10.85 12.28
CA GLN A 335 13.07 9.59 12.45
C GLN A 335 12.45 8.68 13.51
N SER A 336 12.08 9.22 14.66
CA SER A 336 11.45 8.46 15.74
C SER A 336 10.06 7.97 15.33
N SER A 337 9.27 8.79 14.63
CA SER A 337 7.95 8.43 14.13
C SER A 337 8.02 7.34 13.08
N ALA A 338 8.92 7.45 12.10
CA ALA A 338 9.09 6.46 11.04
C ALA A 338 9.46 5.07 11.58
N ILE A 339 10.30 5.00 12.63
CA ILE A 339 10.63 3.73 13.29
C ILE A 339 9.37 3.09 13.91
N VAL A 340 8.53 3.90 14.54
CA VAL A 340 7.30 3.41 15.20
C VAL A 340 6.27 2.97 14.17
N VAL A 341 6.00 3.77 13.14
CA VAL A 341 5.04 3.44 12.07
C VAL A 341 5.45 2.15 11.38
N LYS A 342 6.72 2.03 10.94
CA LYS A 342 7.25 0.78 10.39
C LYS A 342 7.08 -0.41 11.33
N GLY A 343 7.29 -0.21 12.63
CA GLY A 343 7.13 -1.26 13.62
C GLY A 343 5.68 -1.68 13.86
N LEU A 344 4.73 -0.76 13.67
CA LEU A 344 3.29 -1.03 13.74
C LEU A 344 2.84 -1.78 12.47
N ALA A 345 3.19 -1.32 11.29
CA ALA A 345 2.88 -1.97 10.01
C ALA A 345 3.42 -3.41 9.93
N SER A 346 4.64 -3.66 10.43
CA SER A 346 5.21 -5.02 10.47
C SER A 346 4.75 -5.89 11.63
N ASN A 347 3.76 -5.46 12.43
CA ASN A 347 3.31 -6.12 13.67
C ASN A 347 4.45 -6.48 14.66
N SER A 348 5.64 -5.91 14.46
CA SER A 348 6.79 -6.12 15.35
C SER A 348 6.65 -5.33 16.67
N LEU A 349 5.80 -4.30 16.68
CA LEU A 349 5.47 -3.49 17.84
C LEU A 349 4.10 -3.86 18.38
N SER A 350 4.06 -4.81 19.32
CA SER A 350 2.84 -5.08 20.08
C SER A 350 2.50 -3.90 21.00
N LEU A 351 1.25 -3.47 21.02
CA LEU A 351 0.74 -2.43 21.96
C LEU A 351 1.04 -2.77 23.43
N LYS A 352 1.22 -4.06 23.77
CA LYS A 352 1.58 -4.52 25.14
C LYS A 352 3.00 -4.10 25.52
N HIS A 353 3.88 -3.84 24.57
CA HIS A 353 5.26 -3.44 24.80
C HIS A 353 5.51 -1.94 24.49
N GLY A 354 4.47 -1.17 24.20
CA GLY A 354 4.58 0.25 23.85
C GLY A 354 5.41 1.07 24.83
N PHE A 355 5.25 0.82 26.15
CA PHE A 355 6.06 1.50 27.16
C PHE A 355 7.56 1.13 27.09
N GLN A 356 7.89 -0.13 26.81
CA GLN A 356 9.29 -0.56 26.68
C GLN A 356 9.95 0.08 25.45
N ASN A 357 9.20 0.25 24.37
CA ASN A 357 9.68 0.91 23.15
C ASN A 357 9.95 2.40 23.41
N ILE A 358 9.06 3.09 24.14
CA ILE A 358 9.29 4.48 24.55
C ILE A 358 10.56 4.59 25.41
N VAL A 359 10.75 3.68 26.39
CA VAL A 359 11.97 3.68 27.23
C VAL A 359 13.24 3.45 26.42
N LYS A 360 13.19 2.54 25.44
CA LYS A 360 14.32 2.28 24.54
C LYS A 360 14.64 3.49 23.67
N GLU A 361 13.60 4.13 23.15
CA GLU A 361 13.73 5.35 22.33
C GLU A 361 14.31 6.52 23.15
N ILE A 362 13.89 6.71 24.39
CA ILE A 362 14.48 7.70 25.31
C ILE A 362 15.97 7.44 25.50
N GLY A 363 16.39 6.17 25.59
CA GLY A 363 17.80 5.79 25.68
C GLY A 363 18.60 6.24 24.45
N GLY A 364 18.08 5.98 23.25
CA GLY A 364 18.65 6.45 21.98
C GLY A 364 18.67 7.97 21.87
N ALA A 365 17.57 8.62 22.25
CA ALA A 365 17.44 10.07 22.24
C ALA A 365 18.46 10.75 23.19
N LEU A 366 18.71 10.19 24.38
CA LEU A 366 19.72 10.71 25.30
C LEU A 366 21.13 10.66 24.70
N ILE A 367 21.47 9.59 24.01
CA ILE A 367 22.77 9.45 23.33
C ILE A 367 22.87 10.49 22.20
N ASN A 368 21.87 10.57 21.33
CA ASN A 368 21.83 11.51 20.21
C ASN A 368 21.86 12.97 20.71
N ALA A 369 21.05 13.29 21.72
CA ALA A 369 21.04 14.61 22.33
C ALA A 369 22.41 14.99 22.91
N THR A 370 23.07 14.08 23.61
CA THR A 370 24.40 14.32 24.18
C THR A 370 25.44 14.57 23.10
N ILE A 371 25.46 13.74 22.04
CA ILE A 371 26.42 13.86 20.94
C ILE A 371 26.18 15.19 20.18
N CYS A 372 24.96 15.43 19.71
CA CYS A 372 24.65 16.63 18.92
C CYS A 372 24.84 17.91 19.72
N SER A 373 24.43 17.90 21.00
CA SER A 373 24.64 19.06 21.90
C SER A 373 26.11 19.31 22.22
N SER A 374 26.93 18.27 22.33
CA SER A 374 28.38 18.43 22.50
C SER A 374 29.05 19.00 21.24
N ILE A 375 28.63 18.55 20.06
CA ILE A 375 29.13 19.08 18.78
C ILE A 375 28.77 20.57 18.65
N ILE A 376 27.50 20.94 18.88
CA ILE A 376 27.11 22.36 18.76
C ILE A 376 27.78 23.24 19.81
N PHE A 377 28.04 22.73 21.01
CA PHE A 377 28.80 23.44 22.02
C PHE A 377 30.22 23.78 21.53
N LEU A 378 30.93 22.78 21.00
CA LEU A 378 32.27 22.99 20.47
C LEU A 378 32.27 23.96 19.26
N LEU A 379 31.30 23.81 18.35
CA LEU A 379 31.18 24.73 17.22
C LEU A 379 30.90 26.16 17.65
N THR A 380 30.01 26.37 18.65
CA THR A 380 29.72 27.72 19.15
C THR A 380 30.92 28.36 19.84
N LEU A 381 31.78 27.59 20.49
CA LEU A 381 33.06 28.11 21.01
C LEU A 381 34.00 28.55 19.91
N CYS A 382 34.07 27.80 18.78
CA CYS A 382 34.89 28.17 17.62
C CYS A 382 34.44 29.47 16.93
N PHE A 383 33.14 29.83 17.02
CA PHE A 383 32.64 31.12 16.51
C PHE A 383 33.06 32.33 17.34
N GLY A 384 33.91 32.14 18.37
CA GLY A 384 34.51 33.26 19.12
C GLY A 384 33.51 34.07 19.96
N MET A 385 32.49 33.42 20.48
CA MET A 385 31.49 34.07 21.32
C MET A 385 32.11 34.61 22.60
N GLN A 386 31.86 35.90 22.87
CA GLN A 386 32.50 36.60 24.00
C GLN A 386 32.07 36.09 25.39
N THR A 387 30.92 35.42 25.47
CA THR A 387 30.38 34.89 26.72
C THR A 387 29.97 33.41 26.55
N LEU A 388 30.10 32.61 27.61
CA LEU A 388 29.65 31.22 27.65
C LEU A 388 28.12 31.06 27.69
N ALA A 389 27.39 32.15 27.92
CA ALA A 389 25.93 32.11 28.06
C ALA A 389 25.26 31.60 26.77
N MET A 390 25.70 32.07 25.58
CA MET A 390 25.16 31.60 24.31
C MET A 390 25.48 30.12 23.99
N PRO A 391 26.73 29.64 24.04
CA PRO A 391 27.02 28.23 23.93
C PRO A 391 26.18 27.34 24.84
N ILE A 392 26.02 27.71 26.09
CA ILE A 392 25.20 26.96 27.08
C ILE A 392 23.72 26.99 26.67
N THR A 393 23.19 28.15 26.28
CA THR A 393 21.79 28.29 25.83
C THR A 393 21.47 27.37 24.65
N VAL A 394 22.28 27.44 23.58
CA VAL A 394 22.05 26.64 22.37
C VAL A 394 22.18 25.15 22.67
N THR A 395 23.20 24.76 23.43
CA THR A 395 23.48 23.37 23.82
C THR A 395 22.33 22.78 24.65
N LEU A 396 21.91 23.48 25.71
CA LEU A 396 20.83 23.02 26.56
C LEU A 396 19.49 22.96 25.84
N SER A 397 19.19 23.97 25.02
CA SER A 397 17.98 23.98 24.20
C SER A 397 17.95 22.83 23.20
N LEU A 398 19.05 22.60 22.48
CA LEU A 398 19.16 21.50 21.52
C LEU A 398 18.97 20.15 22.20
N PHE A 399 19.59 19.95 23.36
CA PHE A 399 19.45 18.73 24.15
C PHE A 399 17.99 18.46 24.51
N VAL A 400 17.29 19.47 25.05
CA VAL A 400 15.88 19.33 25.45
C VAL A 400 14.98 19.14 24.24
N VAL A 401 15.22 19.84 23.12
CA VAL A 401 14.46 19.72 21.88
C VAL A 401 14.58 18.33 21.30
N ILE A 402 15.78 17.73 21.24
CA ILE A 402 15.98 16.37 20.73
C ILE A 402 15.21 15.36 21.60
N LEU A 403 15.27 15.49 22.93
CA LEU A 403 14.51 14.60 23.82
C LEU A 403 13.01 14.73 23.62
N PHE A 404 12.51 15.96 23.56
CA PHE A 404 11.09 16.22 23.33
C PHE A 404 10.63 15.64 21.98
N ALA A 405 11.37 15.94 20.90
CA ALA A 405 11.03 15.52 19.54
C ALA A 405 11.01 13.99 19.41
N SER A 406 11.95 13.29 20.03
CA SER A 406 11.98 11.83 20.02
C SER A 406 10.80 11.24 20.79
N ILE A 407 10.51 11.75 21.99
CA ILE A 407 9.37 11.28 22.79
C ILE A 407 8.05 11.53 22.07
N PHE A 408 7.87 12.73 21.51
CA PHE A 408 6.67 13.11 20.80
C PHE A 408 6.51 12.27 19.51
N GLY A 409 7.58 12.15 18.71
CA GLY A 409 7.61 11.35 17.48
C GLY A 409 7.29 9.86 17.73
N THR A 410 7.66 9.33 18.89
CA THR A 410 7.32 7.95 19.28
C THR A 410 5.89 7.82 19.83
N ALA A 411 5.50 8.74 20.71
CA ALA A 411 4.23 8.63 21.44
C ALA A 411 3.01 8.92 20.55
N PHE A 412 3.15 9.83 19.59
CA PHE A 412 2.02 10.30 18.80
C PHE A 412 1.48 9.24 17.82
N PRO A 413 2.29 8.53 17.02
CA PRO A 413 1.80 7.41 16.20
C PRO A 413 1.15 6.29 17.02
N LEU A 414 1.73 5.96 18.20
CA LEU A 414 1.13 4.97 19.11
C LEU A 414 -0.23 5.41 19.63
N LEU A 415 -0.42 6.71 19.86
CA LEU A 415 -1.71 7.27 20.26
C LEU A 415 -2.74 7.17 19.15
N LEU A 416 -2.38 7.52 17.91
CA LEU A 416 -3.25 7.42 16.74
C LEU A 416 -3.68 5.96 16.49
N ASN A 417 -2.75 5.03 16.50
CA ASN A 417 -3.05 3.61 16.36
C ASN A 417 -4.03 3.12 17.45
N ARG A 418 -3.86 3.58 18.70
CA ARG A 418 -4.81 3.26 19.77
C ARG A 418 -6.22 3.84 19.52
N MET A 419 -6.30 4.98 18.84
CA MET A 419 -7.56 5.62 18.43
C MET A 419 -8.13 5.01 17.13
N LYS A 420 -7.48 4.03 16.56
CA LYS A 420 -7.81 3.44 15.24
C LYS A 420 -7.75 4.48 14.10
N ILE A 421 -6.83 5.40 14.20
CA ILE A 421 -6.46 6.35 13.15
C ILE A 421 -5.13 5.88 12.60
N ASP A 422 -4.98 5.95 11.27
CA ASP A 422 -3.75 5.55 10.61
C ASP A 422 -2.54 6.31 11.18
N PRO A 423 -1.53 5.60 11.72
CA PRO A 423 -0.34 6.22 12.28
C PRO A 423 0.55 6.87 11.23
N ALA A 424 0.46 6.53 9.93
CA ALA A 424 1.21 7.16 8.85
C ALA A 424 0.87 8.65 8.72
N LEU A 425 -0.37 9.06 9.01
CA LEU A 425 -0.80 10.46 9.08
C LEU A 425 -0.01 11.30 10.10
N ALA A 426 0.61 10.66 11.10
CA ALA A 426 1.37 11.34 12.15
C ALA A 426 2.80 11.67 11.75
N THR A 427 3.30 11.10 10.66
CA THR A 427 4.67 11.33 10.19
C THR A 427 4.80 12.65 9.41
N GLY A 428 5.88 12.90 8.78
CA GLY A 428 6.08 14.01 7.87
C GLY A 428 5.66 15.40 8.42
N PRO A 429 4.77 16.12 7.71
CA PRO A 429 4.51 17.54 7.97
C PRO A 429 3.96 17.84 9.36
N PHE A 430 3.12 16.98 9.94
CA PHE A 430 2.52 17.23 11.24
C PHE A 430 3.55 17.18 12.37
N ILE A 431 4.40 16.15 12.37
CA ILE A 431 5.49 15.99 13.36
C ILE A 431 6.48 17.15 13.23
N THR A 432 6.89 17.46 12.00
CA THR A 432 7.81 18.57 11.72
C THR A 432 7.26 19.89 12.28
N LEU A 433 6.05 20.23 11.89
CA LEU A 433 5.40 21.48 12.30
C LEU A 433 5.28 21.60 13.82
N THR A 434 4.83 20.54 14.47
CA THR A 434 4.67 20.52 15.93
C THR A 434 6.02 20.67 16.64
N ASN A 435 7.04 19.95 16.15
CA ASN A 435 8.39 20.04 16.73
C ASN A 435 9.05 21.39 16.46
N ASP A 436 8.81 22.01 15.30
CA ASP A 436 9.31 23.35 14.99
C ASP A 436 8.73 24.39 15.96
N ILE A 437 7.41 24.37 16.16
CA ILE A 437 6.73 25.30 17.07
C ILE A 437 7.20 25.10 18.52
N ILE A 438 7.20 23.87 19.01
CA ILE A 438 7.57 23.57 20.41
C ILE A 438 9.07 23.72 20.61
N GLY A 439 9.89 23.25 19.66
CA GLY A 439 11.35 23.39 19.72
C GLY A 439 11.79 24.86 19.73
N LEU A 440 11.17 25.68 18.91
CA LEU A 440 11.37 27.13 18.92
C LEU A 440 11.01 27.76 20.28
N ASN A 441 9.87 27.37 20.86
CA ASN A 441 9.47 27.82 22.20
C ASN A 441 10.50 27.45 23.27
N ILE A 442 10.91 26.18 23.30
CA ILE A 442 11.92 25.68 24.25
C ILE A 442 13.19 26.53 24.11
N TYR A 443 13.63 26.79 22.88
CA TYR A 443 14.83 27.58 22.61
C TYR A 443 14.70 29.03 23.12
N LEU A 444 13.62 29.72 22.79
CA LEU A 444 13.40 31.11 23.15
C LEU A 444 13.21 31.27 24.67
N ILE A 445 12.49 30.36 25.34
CA ILE A 445 12.34 30.37 26.81
C ILE A 445 13.69 30.12 27.49
N THR A 446 14.45 29.11 27.01
CA THR A 446 15.78 28.80 27.56
C THR A 446 16.72 29.98 27.38
N GLY A 447 16.70 30.62 26.19
CA GLY A 447 17.46 31.83 25.89
C GLY A 447 17.12 32.97 26.85
N ARG A 448 15.84 33.25 27.06
CA ARG A 448 15.38 34.26 28.00
C ARG A 448 15.89 33.98 29.42
N LEU A 449 15.74 32.74 29.94
CA LEU A 449 16.14 32.39 31.29
C LEU A 449 17.65 32.50 31.52
N ILE A 450 18.47 32.06 30.55
CA ILE A 450 19.94 32.03 30.74
C ILE A 450 20.55 33.39 30.43
N LEU A 451 20.17 34.04 29.31
CA LEU A 451 20.79 35.28 28.88
C LEU A 451 20.40 36.47 29.77
N THR A 452 19.14 36.49 30.28
CA THR A 452 18.74 37.56 31.21
C THR A 452 19.15 37.27 32.67
N GLY A 453 19.46 36.03 33.03
CA GLY A 453 19.91 35.66 34.39
C GLY A 453 21.42 35.65 34.56
N LEU A 454 22.21 35.54 33.49
CA LEU A 454 23.68 35.53 33.50
C LEU A 454 24.30 36.79 32.87
N GLY A 455 23.52 37.66 32.28
CA GLY A 455 23.90 38.97 31.79
C GLY A 455 23.54 40.06 32.76
#